data_a141ef18f037539bf87f157e1d6e3e2c
#
_entry.id   a141ef18f037539bf87f157e1d6e3e2c
#
_cell.length_a   1.000
_cell.length_b   1.000
_cell.length_c   1.000
_cell.angle_alpha   90.00
_cell.angle_beta   90.00
_cell.angle_gamma   90.00
#
_symmetry.space_group_name_H-M   'P 1'
#
loop_
_entity.id
_entity.type
_entity.pdbx_description
1 polymer ?
#
loop_
_entity_poly.entity_id
_entity_poly.type
_entity_poly.pdbx_seq_one_letter_code
_entity_poly.pdbx_strand_id
1 'polypeptide(L)'
;MTAAKAKRITAMSDKERGSKIIQWIRFGDRLLRRRHTWLTRFQDQIGLAITLGSAGGMIAMSALYIADIVPAWACIVVSGILASFLHEMEHDLIHSLYYKNSAQVQNFMFWVVWLFRGNTVNPWFRKEIHLLHHRVSGHKNDVEERYISNGMPWGLKRILVMLDPLAALTIQGPKIKRDALPELRRIKAPHKIIPLQRTFMLLWYSFLLLSLTRLGFLVAGIDFTPPAWLAPVVTFLNTAAVVYLIPCWLRQAAIQIVSSNMHYYGDAVNAQPIDSLVRQTQVLNSWLVLPLHLFCFNFGATHGIHHFVVNQPFYLRQWGAPFVTKALRRYGVRFNDFASMRQANAYQTNGETGLASVH
;
A
#
# COMPACT_ATOMS: atom_id res chain seq x y z
N MET A 1 22.61 8.37 24.60
CA MET A 1 22.29 7.07 25.27
C MET A 1 23.58 6.59 25.91
N THR A 2 23.57 6.24 27.20
CA THR A 2 24.79 5.74 27.87
C THR A 2 25.18 4.34 27.38
N ALA A 3 26.47 4.01 27.35
CA ALA A 3 26.97 2.70 26.88
C ALA A 3 26.32 1.51 27.62
N ALA A 4 26.08 1.63 28.92
CA ALA A 4 25.40 0.63 29.73
C ALA A 4 23.95 0.38 29.26
N LYS A 5 23.22 1.42 28.85
CA LYS A 5 21.85 1.31 28.33
C LYS A 5 21.83 0.69 26.92
N ALA A 6 22.83 0.96 26.09
CA ALA A 6 23.00 0.31 24.78
C ALA A 6 23.27 -1.18 24.95
N LYS A 7 24.19 -1.56 25.83
CA LYS A 7 24.53 -2.97 26.14
C LYS A 7 23.32 -3.75 26.67
N ARG A 8 22.48 -3.10 27.48
CA ARG A 8 21.25 -3.74 27.98
C ARG A 8 20.23 -4.00 26.87
N ILE A 9 20.09 -3.10 25.87
CA ILE A 9 19.16 -3.29 24.76
C ILE A 9 19.63 -4.40 23.82
N THR A 10 20.94 -4.49 23.54
CA THR A 10 21.50 -5.56 22.71
C THR A 10 21.36 -6.94 23.34
N ALA A 11 21.26 -7.04 24.66
CA ALA A 11 21.02 -8.29 25.38
C ALA A 11 19.54 -8.73 25.39
N MET A 12 18.60 -7.84 24.95
CA MET A 12 17.18 -8.19 24.89
C MET A 12 16.87 -9.07 23.68
N SER A 13 15.99 -10.05 23.85
CA SER A 13 15.41 -10.81 22.75
C SER A 13 14.56 -9.91 21.84
N ASP A 14 14.32 -10.34 20.59
CA ASP A 14 13.46 -9.62 19.65
C ASP A 14 12.03 -9.46 20.18
N LYS A 15 11.52 -10.47 20.86
CA LYS A 15 10.21 -10.45 21.52
C LYS A 15 10.13 -9.37 22.61
N GLU A 16 11.14 -9.26 23.45
CA GLU A 16 11.21 -8.20 24.48
C GLU A 16 11.30 -6.82 23.85
N ARG A 17 12.14 -6.64 22.81
CA ARG A 17 12.24 -5.39 22.05
C ARG A 17 10.91 -5.01 21.41
N GLY A 18 10.24 -5.96 20.77
CA GLY A 18 8.91 -5.77 20.19
C GLY A 18 7.87 -5.35 21.23
N SER A 19 7.86 -6.03 22.40
CA SER A 19 6.96 -5.66 23.51
C SER A 19 7.20 -4.25 24.02
N LYS A 20 8.46 -3.79 24.07
CA LYS A 20 8.76 -2.41 24.44
C LYS A 20 8.29 -1.41 23.40
N ILE A 21 8.46 -1.70 22.12
CA ILE A 21 7.93 -0.87 21.03
C ILE A 21 6.42 -0.73 21.15
N ILE A 22 5.68 -1.85 21.32
CA ILE A 22 4.23 -1.84 21.51
C ILE A 22 3.83 -0.97 22.70
N GLN A 23 4.53 -1.07 23.84
CA GLN A 23 4.26 -0.24 25.01
C GLN A 23 4.41 1.26 24.69
N TRP A 24 5.44 1.65 23.93
CA TRP A 24 5.67 3.03 23.51
C TRP A 24 4.58 3.54 22.55
N ILE A 25 4.18 2.73 21.58
CA ILE A 25 3.11 3.08 20.63
C ILE A 25 1.80 3.30 21.41
N ARG A 26 1.41 2.35 22.27
CA ARG A 26 0.20 2.44 23.07
C ARG A 26 0.23 3.60 24.07
N PHE A 27 1.38 3.92 24.59
CA PHE A 27 1.55 5.09 25.45
C PHE A 27 1.31 6.40 24.68
N GLY A 28 1.94 6.56 23.51
CA GLY A 28 1.73 7.70 22.63
C GLY A 28 0.28 7.85 22.17
N ASP A 29 -0.37 6.76 21.79
CA ASP A 29 -1.80 6.73 21.42
C ASP A 29 -2.70 7.21 22.56
N ARG A 30 -2.51 6.67 23.78
CA ARG A 30 -3.26 7.10 24.95
C ARG A 30 -3.06 8.59 25.29
N LEU A 31 -1.83 9.09 25.16
CA LEU A 31 -1.51 10.50 25.41
C LEU A 31 -2.24 11.41 24.41
N LEU A 32 -2.20 11.08 23.11
CA LEU A 32 -2.90 11.82 22.06
C LEU A 32 -4.41 11.84 22.30
N ARG A 33 -5.01 10.68 22.59
CA ARG A 33 -6.46 10.56 22.85
C ARG A 33 -6.91 11.27 24.12
N ARG A 34 -6.08 11.28 25.16
CA ARG A 34 -6.37 12.06 26.40
C ARG A 34 -6.29 13.57 26.16
N ARG A 35 -5.31 14.02 25.38
CA ARG A 35 -5.15 15.44 25.05
C ARG A 35 -6.22 15.92 24.07
N HIS A 36 -6.67 15.06 23.19
CA HIS A 36 -7.61 15.35 22.11
C HIS A 36 -8.78 14.34 22.16
N THR A 37 -9.67 14.49 23.13
CA THR A 37 -10.77 13.53 23.41
C THR A 37 -11.71 13.33 22.21
N TRP A 38 -11.83 14.34 21.33
CA TRP A 38 -12.61 14.26 20.10
C TRP A 38 -12.09 13.18 19.13
N LEU A 39 -10.80 12.83 19.14
CA LEU A 39 -10.22 11.74 18.36
C LEU A 39 -10.80 10.37 18.72
N THR A 40 -11.23 10.20 19.95
CA THR A 40 -11.93 8.97 20.40
C THR A 40 -13.42 9.08 20.16
N ARG A 41 -14.02 10.22 20.54
CA ARG A 41 -15.47 10.44 20.46
C ARG A 41 -16.00 10.39 19.03
N PHE A 42 -15.25 10.94 18.07
CA PHE A 42 -15.68 11.07 16.67
C PHE A 42 -14.85 10.22 15.71
N GLN A 43 -14.22 9.13 16.18
CA GLN A 43 -13.36 8.29 15.33
C GLN A 43 -14.08 7.82 14.06
N ASP A 44 -15.31 7.35 14.19
CA ASP A 44 -16.14 6.86 13.08
C ASP A 44 -16.45 7.97 12.07
N GLN A 45 -16.86 9.14 12.56
CA GLN A 45 -17.16 10.30 11.74
C GLN A 45 -15.93 10.86 11.03
N ILE A 46 -14.77 10.85 11.69
CA ILE A 46 -13.49 11.23 11.08
C ILE A 46 -13.17 10.30 9.91
N GLY A 47 -13.30 8.99 10.10
CA GLY A 47 -13.07 8.01 9.03
C GLY A 47 -14.01 8.22 7.84
N LEU A 48 -15.30 8.43 8.10
CA LEU A 48 -16.28 8.70 7.05
C LEU A 48 -15.99 10.03 6.35
N ALA A 49 -15.68 11.09 7.10
CA ALA A 49 -15.36 12.41 6.54
C ALA A 49 -14.11 12.37 5.64
N ILE A 50 -13.05 11.64 6.03
CA ILE A 50 -11.87 11.45 5.20
C ILE A 50 -12.22 10.67 3.92
N THR A 51 -13.04 9.61 4.03
CA THR A 51 -13.46 8.82 2.88
C THR A 51 -14.24 9.65 1.87
N LEU A 52 -15.30 10.35 2.34
CA LEU A 52 -16.16 11.15 1.48
C LEU A 52 -15.46 12.43 0.99
N GLY A 53 -14.67 13.07 1.83
CA GLY A 53 -13.91 14.27 1.48
C GLY A 53 -12.85 13.98 0.41
N SER A 54 -12.16 12.82 0.51
CA SER A 54 -11.19 12.43 -0.52
C SER A 54 -11.88 12.10 -1.85
N ALA A 55 -12.97 11.33 -1.83
CA ALA A 55 -13.72 11.01 -3.04
C ALA A 55 -14.35 12.27 -3.67
N GLY A 56 -14.98 13.12 -2.85
CA GLY A 56 -15.55 14.40 -3.29
C GLY A 56 -14.50 15.36 -3.85
N GLY A 57 -13.32 15.41 -3.23
CA GLY A 57 -12.18 16.19 -3.73
C GLY A 57 -11.69 15.70 -5.09
N MET A 58 -11.62 14.38 -5.33
CA MET A 58 -11.27 13.83 -6.65
C MET A 58 -12.32 14.19 -7.70
N ILE A 59 -13.62 14.14 -7.36
CA ILE A 59 -14.70 14.58 -8.25
C ILE A 59 -14.55 16.07 -8.57
N ALA A 60 -14.33 16.91 -7.55
CA ALA A 60 -14.16 18.35 -7.72
C ALA A 60 -12.96 18.67 -8.62
N MET A 61 -11.80 18.03 -8.41
CA MET A 61 -10.63 18.21 -9.27
C MET A 61 -10.89 17.79 -10.71
N SER A 62 -11.63 16.70 -10.91
CA SER A 62 -12.03 16.24 -12.25
C SER A 62 -12.95 17.26 -12.94
N ALA A 63 -13.94 17.81 -12.22
CA ALA A 63 -14.84 18.82 -12.74
C ALA A 63 -14.09 20.11 -13.09
N LEU A 64 -13.17 20.57 -12.24
CA LEU A 64 -12.34 21.75 -12.49
C LEU A 64 -11.42 21.58 -13.71
N TYR A 65 -10.87 20.38 -13.90
CA TYR A 65 -10.06 20.08 -15.08
C TYR A 65 -10.89 20.06 -16.36
N ILE A 66 -12.07 19.43 -16.34
CA ILE A 66 -12.98 19.38 -17.51
C ILE A 66 -13.50 20.77 -17.87
N ALA A 67 -13.63 21.67 -16.88
CA ALA A 67 -14.00 23.06 -17.07
C ALA A 67 -12.82 23.99 -17.44
N ASP A 68 -11.63 23.43 -17.71
CA ASP A 68 -10.40 24.18 -18.05
C ASP A 68 -9.94 25.19 -16.96
N ILE A 69 -10.36 25.00 -15.70
CA ILE A 69 -9.99 25.88 -14.57
C ILE A 69 -8.63 25.48 -13.99
N VAL A 70 -8.32 24.18 -13.97
CA VAL A 70 -7.04 23.67 -13.45
C VAL A 70 -6.27 22.90 -14.52
N PRO A 71 -4.94 22.99 -14.57
CA PRO A 71 -4.14 22.24 -15.52
C PRO A 71 -4.11 20.75 -15.17
N ALA A 72 -3.86 19.89 -16.17
CA ALA A 72 -3.82 18.43 -16.03
C ALA A 72 -2.89 17.95 -14.89
N TRP A 73 -1.70 18.53 -14.76
CA TRP A 73 -0.76 18.15 -13.72
C TRP A 73 -1.30 18.37 -12.31
N ALA A 74 -2.03 19.47 -12.08
CA ALA A 74 -2.64 19.76 -10.79
C ALA A 74 -3.77 18.77 -10.46
N CYS A 75 -4.62 18.44 -11.45
CA CYS A 75 -5.64 17.40 -11.30
C CYS A 75 -5.00 16.05 -10.95
N ILE A 76 -3.95 15.64 -11.68
CA ILE A 76 -3.25 14.37 -11.46
C ILE A 76 -2.64 14.31 -10.05
N VAL A 77 -1.88 15.32 -9.66
CA VAL A 77 -1.15 15.33 -8.37
C VAL A 77 -2.13 15.34 -7.20
N VAL A 78 -3.10 16.25 -7.20
CA VAL A 78 -4.07 16.37 -6.10
C VAL A 78 -4.92 15.12 -5.99
N SER A 79 -5.46 14.60 -7.11
CA SER A 79 -6.25 13.36 -7.11
C SER A 79 -5.42 12.15 -6.68
N GLY A 80 -4.14 12.07 -7.06
CA GLY A 80 -3.23 11.02 -6.61
C GLY A 80 -2.98 11.05 -5.09
N ILE A 81 -2.84 12.24 -4.50
CA ILE A 81 -2.75 12.43 -3.05
C ILE A 81 -4.04 12.01 -2.36
N LEU A 82 -5.20 12.45 -2.88
CA LEU A 82 -6.51 12.07 -2.33
C LEU A 82 -6.76 10.54 -2.41
N ALA A 83 -6.33 9.90 -3.50
CA ALA A 83 -6.39 8.45 -3.64
C ALA A 83 -5.49 7.73 -2.61
N SER A 84 -4.40 8.37 -2.13
CA SER A 84 -3.56 7.81 -1.06
C SER A 84 -4.25 7.83 0.31
N PHE A 85 -5.05 8.84 0.62
CA PHE A 85 -5.92 8.82 1.81
C PHE A 85 -6.93 7.66 1.76
N LEU A 86 -7.54 7.44 0.59
CA LEU A 86 -8.46 6.31 0.41
C LEU A 86 -7.77 4.95 0.56
N HIS A 87 -6.47 4.86 0.27
CA HIS A 87 -5.68 3.65 0.55
C HIS A 87 -5.56 3.39 2.06
N GLU A 88 -5.19 4.40 2.83
CA GLU A 88 -5.10 4.30 4.29
C GLU A 88 -6.47 4.00 4.92
N MET A 89 -7.54 4.59 4.37
CA MET A 89 -8.91 4.31 4.82
C MET A 89 -9.31 2.86 4.56
N GLU A 90 -9.00 2.29 3.38
CA GLU A 90 -9.25 0.87 3.14
C GLU A 90 -8.47 -0.01 4.12
N HIS A 91 -7.21 0.31 4.35
CA HIS A 91 -6.35 -0.44 5.26
C HIS A 91 -6.91 -0.43 6.70
N ASP A 92 -7.37 0.71 7.18
CA ASP A 92 -8.01 0.82 8.49
C ASP A 92 -9.38 0.10 8.54
N LEU A 93 -10.17 0.13 7.44
CA LEU A 93 -11.43 -0.62 7.33
C LEU A 93 -11.22 -2.13 7.33
N ILE A 94 -10.12 -2.64 6.74
CA ILE A 94 -9.72 -4.04 6.81
C ILE A 94 -9.61 -4.48 8.28
N HIS A 95 -9.04 -3.63 9.14
CA HIS A 95 -8.94 -3.86 10.58
C HIS A 95 -10.18 -3.47 11.38
N SER A 96 -11.27 -3.13 10.69
CA SER A 96 -12.55 -2.75 11.30
C SER A 96 -12.42 -1.62 12.34
N LEU A 97 -11.62 -0.60 12.03
CA LEU A 97 -11.36 0.53 12.94
C LEU A 97 -12.51 1.54 13.00
N TYR A 98 -13.41 1.52 12.01
CA TYR A 98 -14.55 2.43 11.90
C TYR A 98 -15.86 1.66 11.82
N TYR A 99 -16.91 2.20 12.41
CA TYR A 99 -18.28 1.65 12.39
C TYR A 99 -18.34 0.14 12.66
N LYS A 100 -17.65 -0.32 13.69
CA LYS A 100 -17.51 -1.77 14.02
C LYS A 100 -18.84 -2.50 14.10
N ASN A 101 -19.89 -1.80 14.54
CA ASN A 101 -21.23 -2.36 14.74
C ASN A 101 -22.16 -2.12 13.53
N SER A 102 -21.67 -1.56 12.43
CA SER A 102 -22.47 -1.29 11.23
C SER A 102 -21.79 -1.81 9.96
N ALA A 103 -22.07 -3.05 9.61
CA ALA A 103 -21.58 -3.65 8.37
C ALA A 103 -22.03 -2.88 7.12
N GLN A 104 -23.20 -2.23 7.18
CA GLN A 104 -23.72 -1.43 6.05
C GLN A 104 -22.81 -0.24 5.78
N VAL A 105 -22.46 0.54 6.81
CA VAL A 105 -21.58 1.70 6.66
C VAL A 105 -20.17 1.26 6.26
N GLN A 106 -19.61 0.21 6.85
CA GLN A 106 -18.32 -0.33 6.44
C GLN A 106 -18.32 -0.75 4.97
N ASN A 107 -19.35 -1.46 4.51
CA ASN A 107 -19.48 -1.86 3.11
C ASN A 107 -19.64 -0.65 2.18
N PHE A 108 -20.40 0.35 2.56
CA PHE A 108 -20.50 1.60 1.81
C PHE A 108 -19.11 2.26 1.67
N MET A 109 -18.36 2.39 2.76
CA MET A 109 -17.00 2.94 2.73
C MET A 109 -16.07 2.08 1.85
N PHE A 110 -16.15 0.74 1.91
CA PHE A 110 -15.40 -0.15 1.00
C PHE A 110 -15.75 0.10 -0.46
N TRP A 111 -17.02 0.31 -0.79
CA TRP A 111 -17.43 0.67 -2.16
C TRP A 111 -16.82 1.99 -2.61
N VAL A 112 -16.88 3.03 -1.79
CA VAL A 112 -16.29 4.33 -2.12
C VAL A 112 -14.77 4.19 -2.35
N VAL A 113 -14.04 3.58 -1.41
CA VAL A 113 -12.59 3.44 -1.55
C VAL A 113 -12.20 2.57 -2.75
N TRP A 114 -13.00 1.57 -3.11
CA TRP A 114 -12.74 0.73 -4.28
C TRP A 114 -12.96 1.49 -5.58
N LEU A 115 -14.09 2.19 -5.69
CA LEU A 115 -14.44 2.94 -6.88
C LEU A 115 -13.42 4.04 -7.20
N PHE A 116 -12.95 4.77 -6.19
CA PHE A 116 -12.01 5.88 -6.37
C PHE A 116 -10.53 5.48 -6.39
N ARG A 117 -10.24 4.18 -6.26
CA ARG A 117 -8.89 3.63 -6.40
C ARG A 117 -8.74 2.59 -7.51
N GLY A 118 -9.57 2.58 -8.50
CA GLY A 118 -9.76 1.64 -9.62
C GLY A 118 -8.68 0.60 -9.91
N ASN A 119 -7.41 0.93 -9.72
CA ASN A 119 -6.27 0.03 -9.89
C ASN A 119 -6.00 -0.81 -8.62
N THR A 120 -7.01 -1.47 -8.09
CA THR A 120 -6.88 -2.30 -6.89
C THR A 120 -7.80 -3.50 -6.96
N VAL A 121 -7.44 -4.56 -6.25
CA VAL A 121 -8.28 -5.74 -6.12
C VAL A 121 -9.53 -5.43 -5.29
N ASN A 122 -10.53 -6.31 -5.38
CA ASN A 122 -11.73 -6.26 -4.55
C ASN A 122 -11.37 -6.10 -3.06
N PRO A 123 -11.90 -5.07 -2.34
CA PRO A 123 -11.51 -4.78 -0.95
C PRO A 123 -11.83 -5.91 0.03
N TRP A 124 -12.92 -6.62 -0.16
CA TRP A 124 -13.28 -7.78 0.69
C TRP A 124 -12.31 -8.95 0.47
N PHE A 125 -11.85 -9.17 -0.75
CA PHE A 125 -10.78 -10.12 -1.03
C PHE A 125 -9.47 -9.66 -0.40
N ARG A 126 -9.13 -8.38 -0.56
CA ARG A 126 -7.92 -7.78 0.05
C ARG A 126 -7.94 -7.88 1.57
N LYS A 127 -9.10 -7.71 2.21
CA LYS A 127 -9.26 -7.89 3.65
C LYS A 127 -8.75 -9.26 4.10
N GLU A 128 -9.15 -10.32 3.41
CA GLU A 128 -8.75 -11.68 3.77
C GLU A 128 -7.24 -11.93 3.57
N ILE A 129 -6.67 -11.49 2.44
CA ILE A 129 -5.24 -11.68 2.18
C ILE A 129 -4.37 -10.80 3.09
N HIS A 130 -4.85 -9.62 3.48
CA HIS A 130 -4.15 -8.73 4.41
C HIS A 130 -4.16 -9.28 5.85
N LEU A 131 -5.28 -9.80 6.31
CA LEU A 131 -5.35 -10.48 7.61
C LEU A 131 -4.52 -11.77 7.61
N LEU A 132 -4.41 -12.46 6.48
CA LEU A 132 -3.49 -13.58 6.31
C LEU A 132 -2.04 -13.10 6.39
N HIS A 133 -1.68 -12.00 5.70
CA HIS A 133 -0.35 -11.39 5.76
C HIS A 133 0.11 -11.13 7.20
N HIS A 134 -0.73 -10.58 8.06
CA HIS A 134 -0.38 -10.39 9.48
C HIS A 134 -0.10 -11.70 10.24
N ARG A 135 -0.68 -12.81 9.81
CA ARG A 135 -0.46 -14.13 10.45
C ARG A 135 0.77 -14.86 9.92
N VAL A 136 1.09 -14.68 8.64
CA VAL A 136 2.11 -15.45 7.93
C VAL A 136 3.20 -14.58 7.31
N SER A 137 3.35 -13.36 7.77
CA SER A 137 4.35 -12.41 7.28
C SER A 137 5.75 -13.04 7.27
N GLY A 138 6.44 -12.95 6.14
CA GLY A 138 7.74 -13.59 5.95
C GLY A 138 7.69 -15.04 5.44
N HIS A 139 6.52 -15.61 5.20
CA HIS A 139 6.37 -16.98 4.70
C HIS A 139 5.93 -17.03 3.21
N LYS A 140 6.17 -18.17 2.54
CA LYS A 140 5.84 -18.34 1.12
C LYS A 140 4.35 -18.25 0.78
N ASN A 141 3.47 -18.46 1.77
CA ASN A 141 2.02 -18.34 1.62
C ASN A 141 1.48 -16.93 1.93
N ASP A 142 2.35 -15.96 2.18
CA ASP A 142 1.98 -14.55 2.24
C ASP A 142 1.68 -14.02 0.83
N VAL A 143 0.42 -14.05 0.48
CA VAL A 143 -0.06 -13.73 -0.87
C VAL A 143 0.07 -12.24 -1.15
N GLU A 144 -0.27 -11.38 -0.18
CA GLU A 144 -0.31 -9.93 -0.40
C GLU A 144 1.07 -9.38 -0.79
N GLU A 145 2.07 -9.64 0.03
CA GLU A 145 3.41 -9.10 -0.19
C GLU A 145 4.11 -9.68 -1.42
N ARG A 146 3.79 -10.91 -1.77
CA ARG A 146 4.36 -11.52 -2.97
C ARG A 146 3.84 -10.90 -4.26
N TYR A 147 2.58 -10.44 -4.31
CA TYR A 147 2.07 -9.67 -5.45
C TYR A 147 2.75 -8.30 -5.58
N ILE A 148 3.35 -7.79 -4.51
CA ILE A 148 4.07 -6.52 -4.51
C ILE A 148 5.57 -6.69 -4.88
N SER A 149 5.99 -7.84 -5.37
CA SER A 149 7.37 -8.17 -5.73
C SER A 149 8.30 -8.63 -4.60
N ASN A 150 7.82 -8.71 -3.37
CA ASN A 150 8.62 -9.25 -2.28
C ASN A 150 9.13 -10.67 -2.61
N GLY A 151 10.38 -10.97 -2.28
CA GLY A 151 11.06 -12.22 -2.59
C GLY A 151 11.59 -12.32 -4.02
N MET A 152 11.46 -11.29 -4.85
CA MET A 152 12.06 -11.26 -6.19
C MET A 152 13.49 -10.72 -6.14
N PRO A 153 14.43 -11.30 -6.91
CA PRO A 153 15.74 -10.71 -7.11
C PRO A 153 15.61 -9.34 -7.80
N TRP A 154 16.56 -8.46 -7.53
CA TRP A 154 16.60 -7.16 -8.20
C TRP A 154 16.77 -7.32 -9.71
N GLY A 155 16.07 -6.49 -10.48
CA GLY A 155 16.15 -6.45 -11.93
C GLY A 155 14.88 -5.95 -12.58
N LEU A 156 14.86 -5.93 -13.92
CA LEU A 156 13.74 -5.39 -14.70
C LEU A 156 12.40 -6.05 -14.37
N LYS A 157 12.39 -7.38 -14.16
CA LYS A 157 11.15 -8.08 -13.77
C LYS A 157 10.56 -7.57 -12.47
N ARG A 158 11.41 -7.31 -11.45
CA ARG A 158 10.95 -6.75 -10.17
C ARG A 158 10.41 -5.34 -10.34
N ILE A 159 11.08 -4.51 -11.12
CA ILE A 159 10.65 -3.15 -11.43
C ILE A 159 9.28 -3.18 -12.13
N LEU A 160 9.11 -4.02 -13.15
CA LEU A 160 7.85 -4.16 -13.86
C LEU A 160 6.72 -4.61 -12.91
N VAL A 161 6.96 -5.58 -12.04
CA VAL A 161 5.96 -6.04 -11.05
C VAL A 161 5.57 -4.92 -10.08
N MET A 162 6.50 -4.06 -9.68
CA MET A 162 6.20 -2.90 -8.82
C MET A 162 5.37 -1.83 -9.53
N LEU A 163 5.56 -1.64 -10.83
CA LEU A 163 4.96 -0.53 -11.56
C LEU A 163 3.68 -0.92 -12.31
N ASP A 164 3.53 -2.20 -12.63
CA ASP A 164 2.49 -2.66 -13.54
C ASP A 164 1.67 -3.83 -12.97
N PRO A 165 0.33 -3.69 -12.85
CA PRO A 165 -0.52 -4.73 -12.28
C PRO A 165 -0.62 -6.00 -13.14
N LEU A 166 -0.50 -5.88 -14.48
CA LEU A 166 -0.52 -7.04 -15.37
C LEU A 166 0.77 -7.83 -15.21
N ALA A 167 1.92 -7.15 -15.12
CA ALA A 167 3.19 -7.79 -14.84
C ALA A 167 3.16 -8.51 -13.48
N ALA A 168 2.56 -7.92 -12.46
CA ALA A 168 2.37 -8.58 -11.17
C ALA A 168 1.53 -9.86 -11.29
N LEU A 169 0.42 -9.81 -12.02
CA LEU A 169 -0.47 -10.95 -12.22
C LEU A 169 0.15 -12.05 -13.09
N THR A 170 0.89 -11.69 -14.14
CA THR A 170 1.45 -12.66 -15.10
C THR A 170 2.76 -13.27 -14.61
N ILE A 171 3.63 -12.49 -13.97
CA ILE A 171 4.94 -12.96 -13.52
C ILE A 171 4.84 -13.66 -12.17
N GLN A 172 4.11 -13.09 -11.19
CA GLN A 172 3.99 -13.64 -9.84
C GLN A 172 2.76 -14.52 -9.64
N GLY A 173 1.65 -14.22 -10.33
CA GLY A 173 0.37 -14.92 -10.15
C GLY A 173 0.46 -16.43 -10.24
N PRO A 174 1.09 -17.04 -11.28
CA PRO A 174 1.21 -18.49 -11.39
C PRO A 174 1.99 -19.13 -10.24
N LYS A 175 3.06 -18.48 -9.80
CA LYS A 175 3.90 -18.95 -8.69
C LYS A 175 3.16 -18.87 -7.35
N ILE A 176 2.49 -17.74 -7.09
CA ILE A 176 1.68 -17.55 -5.88
C ILE A 176 0.53 -18.54 -5.85
N LYS A 177 -0.17 -18.73 -6.97
CA LYS A 177 -1.26 -19.71 -7.08
C LYS A 177 -0.80 -21.13 -6.76
N ARG A 178 0.37 -21.53 -7.24
CA ARG A 178 0.94 -22.84 -6.93
C ARG A 178 1.22 -23.01 -5.43
N ASP A 179 1.83 -22.00 -4.81
CA ASP A 179 2.36 -22.07 -3.45
C ASP A 179 1.29 -21.84 -2.37
N ALA A 180 0.27 -21.02 -2.67
CA ALA A 180 -0.77 -20.59 -1.72
C ALA A 180 -2.20 -20.91 -2.17
N LEU A 181 -2.39 -21.92 -3.03
CA LEU A 181 -3.70 -22.30 -3.56
C LEU A 181 -4.73 -22.68 -2.48
N PRO A 182 -4.36 -23.43 -1.42
CA PRO A 182 -5.30 -23.76 -0.34
C PRO A 182 -5.86 -22.51 0.36
N GLU A 183 -5.01 -21.55 0.66
CA GLU A 183 -5.38 -20.28 1.29
C GLU A 183 -6.29 -19.47 0.38
N LEU A 184 -5.91 -19.33 -0.90
CA LEU A 184 -6.70 -18.59 -1.90
C LEU A 184 -8.10 -19.20 -2.13
N ARG A 185 -8.23 -20.53 -2.08
CA ARG A 185 -9.53 -21.22 -2.24
C ARG A 185 -10.47 -21.00 -1.05
N ARG A 186 -9.93 -20.77 0.15
CA ARG A 186 -10.71 -20.50 1.36
C ARG A 186 -11.31 -19.11 1.38
N ILE A 187 -10.75 -18.17 0.60
CA ILE A 187 -11.22 -16.80 0.57
C ILE A 187 -12.56 -16.69 -0.13
N LYS A 188 -13.59 -16.33 0.63
CA LYS A 188 -14.93 -16.02 0.14
C LYS A 188 -15.11 -14.50 0.16
N ALA A 189 -14.89 -13.85 -0.97
CA ALA A 189 -15.12 -12.42 -1.08
C ALA A 189 -16.43 -12.14 -1.83
N PRO A 190 -17.28 -11.23 -1.33
CA PRO A 190 -18.44 -10.75 -2.07
C PRO A 190 -18.02 -9.92 -3.30
N HIS A 191 -18.96 -9.70 -4.22
CA HIS A 191 -18.76 -8.82 -5.38
C HIS A 191 -17.62 -9.21 -6.34
N LYS A 192 -17.22 -10.49 -6.38
CA LYS A 192 -16.16 -10.98 -7.29
C LYS A 192 -16.45 -10.78 -8.78
N ILE A 193 -17.73 -10.65 -9.12
CA ILE A 193 -18.20 -10.54 -10.50
C ILE A 193 -17.97 -9.13 -11.06
N ILE A 194 -17.85 -8.10 -10.20
CA ILE A 194 -17.69 -6.73 -10.65
C ILE A 194 -16.27 -6.52 -11.22
N PRO A 195 -16.15 -6.17 -12.50
CA PRO A 195 -14.88 -6.18 -13.20
C PRO A 195 -14.11 -4.85 -13.06
N LEU A 196 -14.27 -4.11 -11.94
CA LEU A 196 -13.72 -2.75 -11.80
C LEU A 196 -12.23 -2.67 -12.11
N GLN A 197 -11.44 -3.58 -11.54
CA GLN A 197 -10.00 -3.64 -11.82
C GLN A 197 -9.70 -3.99 -13.29
N ARG A 198 -10.47 -4.91 -13.88
CA ARG A 198 -10.30 -5.29 -15.30
C ARG A 198 -10.65 -4.13 -16.21
N THR A 199 -11.72 -3.39 -15.92
CA THR A 199 -12.10 -2.19 -16.65
C THR A 199 -11.01 -1.13 -16.56
N PHE A 200 -10.48 -0.88 -15.36
CA PHE A 200 -9.33 0.00 -15.20
C PHE A 200 -8.15 -0.44 -16.07
N MET A 201 -7.78 -1.71 -16.03
CA MET A 201 -6.68 -2.26 -16.83
C MET A 201 -6.92 -2.09 -18.32
N LEU A 202 -8.13 -2.36 -18.81
CA LEU A 202 -8.49 -2.16 -20.21
C LEU A 202 -8.27 -0.70 -20.62
N LEU A 203 -8.80 0.25 -19.87
CA LEU A 203 -8.63 1.69 -20.17
C LEU A 203 -7.16 2.11 -20.07
N TRP A 204 -6.43 1.63 -19.07
CA TRP A 204 -5.03 1.93 -18.87
C TRP A 204 -4.16 1.49 -20.05
N TYR A 205 -4.30 0.23 -20.47
CA TYR A 205 -3.51 -0.28 -21.60
C TYR A 205 -3.94 0.30 -22.94
N SER A 206 -5.23 0.64 -23.10
CA SER A 206 -5.69 1.40 -24.27
C SER A 206 -5.04 2.79 -24.32
N PHE A 207 -4.96 3.48 -23.18
CA PHE A 207 -4.27 4.76 -23.07
C PHE A 207 -2.76 4.63 -23.33
N LEU A 208 -2.09 3.60 -22.78
CA LEU A 208 -0.68 3.35 -23.03
C LEU A 208 -0.41 3.04 -24.52
N LEU A 209 -1.23 2.22 -25.14
CA LEU A 209 -1.11 1.93 -26.58
C LEU A 209 -1.27 3.19 -27.41
N LEU A 210 -2.27 4.02 -27.13
CA LEU A 210 -2.44 5.31 -27.78
C LEU A 210 -1.23 6.22 -27.60
N SER A 211 -0.68 6.27 -26.38
CA SER A 211 0.50 7.07 -26.06
C SER A 211 1.76 6.59 -26.79
N LEU A 212 1.98 5.27 -26.87
CA LEU A 212 3.06 4.66 -27.63
C LEU A 212 2.92 4.91 -29.14
N THR A 213 1.68 4.82 -29.65
CA THR A 213 1.40 5.13 -31.06
C THR A 213 1.76 6.59 -31.36
N ARG A 214 1.33 7.53 -30.54
CA ARG A 214 1.69 8.95 -30.70
C ARG A 214 3.18 9.20 -30.62
N LEU A 215 3.86 8.53 -29.70
CA LEU A 215 5.33 8.61 -29.58
C LEU A 215 5.99 8.07 -30.85
N GLY A 216 5.51 6.98 -31.43
CA GLY A 216 6.00 6.43 -32.70
C GLY A 216 5.84 7.42 -33.86
N PHE A 217 4.69 8.06 -33.98
CA PHE A 217 4.45 9.10 -34.99
C PHE A 217 5.38 10.30 -34.78
N LEU A 218 5.54 10.77 -33.53
CA LEU A 218 6.43 11.87 -33.19
C LEU A 218 7.90 11.56 -33.58
N VAL A 219 8.36 10.35 -33.25
CA VAL A 219 9.72 9.91 -33.60
C VAL A 219 9.92 9.80 -35.14
N ALA A 220 8.86 9.43 -35.84
CA ALA A 220 8.87 9.39 -37.33
C ALA A 220 8.76 10.78 -37.99
N GLY A 221 8.59 11.86 -37.20
CA GLY A 221 8.37 13.21 -37.73
C GLY A 221 7.01 13.39 -38.40
N ILE A 222 6.02 12.59 -38.06
CA ILE A 222 4.67 12.60 -38.65
C ILE A 222 3.67 13.07 -37.58
N ASP A 223 2.79 13.98 -37.93
CA ASP A 223 1.70 14.40 -37.04
C ASP A 223 0.67 13.29 -36.88
N PHE A 224 0.37 12.93 -35.64
CA PHE A 224 -0.67 11.95 -35.33
C PHE A 224 -2.04 12.61 -35.43
N THR A 225 -2.76 12.29 -36.52
CA THR A 225 -4.14 12.73 -36.72
C THR A 225 -5.07 11.51 -36.65
N PRO A 226 -5.86 11.35 -35.55
CA PRO A 226 -6.77 10.23 -35.47
C PRO A 226 -7.88 10.36 -36.49
N PRO A 227 -8.36 9.26 -37.12
CA PRO A 227 -9.55 9.28 -37.94
C PRO A 227 -10.77 9.86 -37.16
N ALA A 228 -11.68 10.50 -37.86
CA ALA A 228 -12.82 11.18 -37.25
C ALA A 228 -13.63 10.30 -36.30
N TRP A 229 -13.82 9.03 -36.64
CA TRP A 229 -14.53 8.06 -35.81
C TRP A 229 -13.78 7.69 -34.51
N LEU A 230 -12.47 7.84 -34.48
CA LEU A 230 -11.63 7.52 -33.32
C LEU A 230 -11.42 8.74 -32.41
N ALA A 231 -11.61 9.96 -32.90
CA ALA A 231 -11.37 11.20 -32.16
C ALA A 231 -12.11 11.26 -30.80
N PRO A 232 -13.40 10.86 -30.67
CA PRO A 232 -14.09 10.82 -29.38
C PRO A 232 -13.47 9.86 -28.37
N VAL A 233 -12.99 8.69 -28.84
CA VAL A 233 -12.32 7.69 -28.00
C VAL A 233 -10.98 8.22 -27.48
N VAL A 234 -10.22 8.89 -28.34
CA VAL A 234 -8.95 9.54 -27.98
C VAL A 234 -9.19 10.62 -26.93
N THR A 235 -10.19 11.47 -27.11
CA THR A 235 -10.58 12.51 -26.14
C THR A 235 -10.99 11.90 -24.82
N PHE A 236 -11.84 10.87 -24.83
CA PHE A 236 -12.25 10.15 -23.62
C PHE A 236 -11.06 9.54 -22.88
N LEU A 237 -10.16 8.84 -23.59
CA LEU A 237 -8.98 8.21 -22.97
C LEU A 237 -8.04 9.25 -22.36
N ASN A 238 -7.82 10.38 -23.03
CA ASN A 238 -6.99 11.45 -22.49
C ASN A 238 -7.60 12.07 -21.21
N THR A 239 -8.90 12.36 -21.24
CA THR A 239 -9.61 12.89 -20.07
C THR A 239 -9.59 11.86 -18.93
N ALA A 240 -9.93 10.60 -19.20
CA ALA A 240 -9.90 9.53 -18.21
C ALA A 240 -8.49 9.33 -17.63
N ALA A 241 -7.45 9.49 -18.46
CA ALA A 241 -6.05 9.41 -17.99
C ALA A 241 -5.75 10.48 -16.94
N VAL A 242 -6.15 11.73 -17.19
CA VAL A 242 -5.89 12.84 -16.28
C VAL A 242 -6.72 12.76 -15.01
N VAL A 243 -8.02 12.49 -15.12
CA VAL A 243 -8.92 12.56 -13.97
C VAL A 243 -8.90 11.30 -13.09
N TYR A 244 -8.45 10.15 -13.63
CA TYR A 244 -8.59 8.88 -12.92
C TYR A 244 -7.41 7.91 -13.07
N LEU A 245 -7.00 7.58 -14.32
CA LEU A 245 -6.06 6.49 -14.56
C LEU A 245 -4.67 6.80 -14.00
N ILE A 246 -4.10 7.95 -14.33
CA ILE A 246 -2.75 8.36 -13.88
C ILE A 246 -2.73 8.60 -12.36
N PRO A 247 -3.68 9.31 -11.73
CA PRO A 247 -3.76 9.45 -10.28
C PRO A 247 -3.78 8.10 -9.55
N CYS A 248 -4.62 7.16 -10.00
CA CYS A 248 -4.71 5.82 -9.41
C CYS A 248 -3.43 5.01 -9.62
N TRP A 249 -2.81 5.12 -10.80
CA TRP A 249 -1.54 4.46 -11.10
C TRP A 249 -0.39 5.02 -10.26
N LEU A 250 -0.25 6.34 -10.12
CA LEU A 250 0.77 6.98 -9.28
C LEU A 250 0.67 6.50 -7.83
N ARG A 251 -0.53 6.51 -7.27
CA ARG A 251 -0.76 6.00 -5.93
C ARG A 251 -0.35 4.52 -5.81
N GLN A 252 -0.74 3.68 -6.78
CA GLN A 252 -0.42 2.25 -6.76
C GLN A 252 1.08 2.00 -6.91
N ALA A 253 1.74 2.65 -7.86
CA ALA A 253 3.17 2.53 -8.07
C ALA A 253 3.96 2.96 -6.82
N ALA A 254 3.60 4.10 -6.23
CA ALA A 254 4.26 4.60 -5.02
C ALA A 254 4.14 3.61 -3.85
N ILE A 255 2.94 3.08 -3.58
CA ILE A 255 2.74 2.11 -2.49
C ILE A 255 3.49 0.80 -2.75
N GLN A 256 3.48 0.31 -3.99
CA GLN A 256 4.17 -0.93 -4.34
C GLN A 256 5.69 -0.80 -4.25
N ILE A 257 6.27 0.31 -4.73
CA ILE A 257 7.71 0.57 -4.59
C ILE A 257 8.10 0.63 -3.10
N VAL A 258 7.34 1.35 -2.29
CA VAL A 258 7.62 1.48 -0.86
C VAL A 258 7.44 0.13 -0.15
N SER A 259 6.29 -0.53 -0.29
CA SER A 259 5.97 -1.77 0.40
C SER A 259 6.89 -2.93 0.01
N SER A 260 7.26 -3.06 -1.28
CA SER A 260 8.17 -4.11 -1.74
C SER A 260 9.57 -4.04 -1.09
N ASN A 261 9.89 -2.94 -0.43
CA ASN A 261 11.18 -2.70 0.22
C ASN A 261 11.09 -2.54 1.75
N MET A 262 9.93 -2.84 2.34
CA MET A 262 9.71 -2.69 3.78
C MET A 262 9.71 -4.00 4.55
N HIS A 263 9.58 -5.13 3.88
CA HIS A 263 9.39 -6.44 4.50
C HIS A 263 10.40 -7.49 3.99
N TYR A 264 10.44 -8.64 4.67
CA TYR A 264 11.18 -9.84 4.27
C TYR A 264 12.69 -9.70 4.23
N TYR A 265 13.27 -9.51 5.40
CA TYR A 265 14.71 -9.56 5.55
C TYR A 265 15.15 -10.97 5.96
N GLY A 266 16.18 -11.50 5.30
CA GLY A 266 16.60 -12.91 5.39
C GLY A 266 16.96 -13.42 6.77
N ASP A 267 17.35 -12.53 7.68
CA ASP A 267 17.64 -12.86 9.07
C ASP A 267 16.39 -13.13 9.94
N ALA A 268 15.19 -12.91 9.38
CA ALA A 268 13.93 -13.11 10.08
C ALA A 268 13.08 -14.27 9.53
N VAL A 269 13.53 -14.94 8.48
CA VAL A 269 12.72 -15.93 7.71
C VAL A 269 12.23 -17.11 8.56
N ASN A 270 13.02 -17.56 9.52
CA ASN A 270 12.69 -18.72 10.37
C ASN A 270 12.08 -18.34 11.73
N ALA A 271 11.90 -17.04 11.98
CA ALA A 271 11.29 -16.58 13.22
C ALA A 271 9.76 -16.56 13.11
N GLN A 272 9.07 -16.77 14.22
CA GLN A 272 7.63 -16.53 14.27
C GLN A 272 7.32 -15.06 13.91
N PRO A 273 6.25 -14.77 13.18
CA PRO A 273 5.96 -13.41 12.71
C PRO A 273 6.01 -12.37 13.83
N ILE A 274 5.40 -12.66 14.96
CA ILE A 274 5.37 -11.74 16.11
C ILE A 274 6.75 -11.52 16.74
N ASP A 275 7.58 -12.54 16.76
CA ASP A 275 8.93 -12.47 17.36
C ASP A 275 9.92 -11.81 16.40
N SER A 276 9.59 -11.76 15.10
CA SER A 276 10.45 -11.24 14.06
C SER A 276 10.11 -9.81 13.61
N LEU A 277 9.04 -9.20 14.10
CA LEU A 277 8.61 -7.85 13.66
C LEU A 277 9.73 -6.81 13.70
N VAL A 278 10.62 -6.87 14.70
CA VAL A 278 11.77 -5.95 14.80
C VAL A 278 12.75 -6.12 13.63
N ARG A 279 12.88 -7.31 13.09
CA ARG A 279 13.81 -7.64 11.99
C ARG A 279 13.15 -7.65 10.62
N GLN A 280 11.85 -7.98 10.56
CA GLN A 280 11.12 -8.14 9.30
C GLN A 280 10.74 -6.81 8.65
N THR A 281 10.65 -5.71 9.41
CA THR A 281 10.19 -4.45 8.90
C THR A 281 11.28 -3.38 8.94
N GLN A 282 11.20 -2.42 8.04
CA GLN A 282 11.98 -1.20 8.13
C GLN A 282 11.09 0.04 8.03
N VAL A 283 11.64 1.16 8.48
CA VAL A 283 11.07 2.49 8.29
C VAL A 283 11.78 3.20 7.15
N LEU A 284 11.04 3.59 6.12
CA LEU A 284 11.52 4.40 5.02
C LEU A 284 11.05 5.84 5.23
N ASN A 285 11.91 6.69 5.77
CA ASN A 285 11.61 8.10 6.03
C ASN A 285 12.71 9.07 5.57
N SER A 286 13.55 8.63 4.64
CA SER A 286 14.54 9.48 3.97
C SER A 286 13.85 10.49 3.06
N TRP A 287 14.45 11.67 2.90
CA TRP A 287 13.99 12.67 1.93
C TRP A 287 13.98 12.14 0.48
N LEU A 288 14.80 11.15 0.15
CA LEU A 288 14.85 10.50 -1.17
C LEU A 288 13.53 9.81 -1.54
N VAL A 289 12.76 9.35 -0.55
CA VAL A 289 11.45 8.70 -0.78
C VAL A 289 10.27 9.66 -0.62
N LEU A 290 10.52 10.94 -0.35
CA LEU A 290 9.49 11.95 -0.17
C LEU A 290 8.52 12.05 -1.35
N PRO A 291 8.96 12.03 -2.63
CA PRO A 291 8.04 12.05 -3.77
C PRO A 291 7.07 10.85 -3.78
N LEU A 292 7.54 9.67 -3.36
CA LEU A 292 6.66 8.50 -3.23
C LEU A 292 5.69 8.66 -2.07
N HIS A 293 6.12 9.26 -0.96
CA HIS A 293 5.29 9.50 0.22
C HIS A 293 4.10 10.42 -0.06
N LEU A 294 4.18 11.32 -1.03
CA LEU A 294 3.04 12.12 -1.46
C LEU A 294 1.89 11.26 -1.97
N PHE A 295 2.21 10.17 -2.69
CA PHE A 295 1.22 9.28 -3.32
C PHE A 295 0.92 8.00 -2.53
N CYS A 296 1.60 7.76 -1.39
CA CYS A 296 1.28 6.67 -0.46
C CYS A 296 1.09 7.14 0.97
N PHE A 297 0.78 8.41 1.16
CA PHE A 297 0.49 9.05 2.45
C PHE A 297 1.48 8.66 3.55
N ASN A 298 2.77 8.87 3.29
CA ASN A 298 3.85 8.57 4.24
C ASN A 298 3.86 7.11 4.76
N PHE A 299 3.32 6.18 3.98
CA PHE A 299 3.20 4.77 4.33
C PHE A 299 4.54 4.16 4.77
N GLY A 300 5.64 4.47 4.08
CA GLY A 300 6.96 3.98 4.41
C GLY A 300 7.45 4.35 5.81
N ALA A 301 7.01 5.49 6.34
CA ALA A 301 7.39 5.93 7.69
C ALA A 301 6.49 5.35 8.79
N THR A 302 5.26 4.97 8.47
CA THR A 302 4.24 4.64 9.48
C THR A 302 3.74 3.20 9.43
N HIS A 303 3.89 2.50 8.31
CA HIS A 303 3.40 1.12 8.18
C HIS A 303 4.08 0.16 9.15
N GLY A 304 5.38 0.32 9.40
CA GLY A 304 6.06 -0.46 10.43
C GLY A 304 5.43 -0.31 11.83
N ILE A 305 4.87 0.86 12.16
CA ILE A 305 4.14 1.09 13.43
C ILE A 305 2.88 0.22 13.47
N HIS A 306 2.17 0.13 12.33
CA HIS A 306 0.96 -0.67 12.20
C HIS A 306 1.20 -2.15 12.48
N HIS A 307 2.32 -2.72 12.04
CA HIS A 307 2.64 -4.13 12.34
C HIS A 307 2.77 -4.43 13.83
N PHE A 308 3.23 -3.45 14.63
CA PHE A 308 3.27 -3.60 16.08
C PHE A 308 1.90 -3.35 16.75
N VAL A 309 1.06 -2.46 16.21
CA VAL A 309 -0.25 -2.10 16.78
C VAL A 309 -1.26 -1.86 15.65
N VAL A 310 -1.93 -2.93 15.23
CA VAL A 310 -2.85 -2.94 14.07
C VAL A 310 -4.15 -2.13 14.27
N ASN A 311 -4.56 -1.92 15.51
CA ASN A 311 -5.85 -1.29 15.85
C ASN A 311 -5.75 0.23 16.12
N GLN A 312 -4.76 0.90 15.53
CA GLN A 312 -4.60 2.35 15.61
C GLN A 312 -4.93 2.99 14.25
N PRO A 313 -5.90 3.93 14.17
CA PRO A 313 -6.20 4.68 12.96
C PRO A 313 -4.97 5.34 12.35
N PHE A 314 -4.90 5.39 11.02
CA PHE A 314 -3.72 5.88 10.30
C PHE A 314 -3.36 7.32 10.66
N TYR A 315 -4.32 8.21 10.87
CA TYR A 315 -4.04 9.61 11.25
C TYR A 315 -3.41 9.71 12.65
N LEU A 316 -3.73 8.80 13.58
CA LEU A 316 -3.04 8.73 14.87
C LEU A 316 -1.63 8.16 14.74
N ARG A 317 -1.43 7.19 13.84
CA ARG A 317 -0.09 6.70 13.49
C ARG A 317 0.79 7.83 12.94
N GLN A 318 0.26 8.63 12.01
CA GLN A 318 0.95 9.77 11.44
C GLN A 318 1.30 10.80 12.52
N TRP A 319 0.34 11.16 13.36
CA TRP A 319 0.55 12.14 14.42
C TRP A 319 1.56 11.67 15.47
N GLY A 320 1.49 10.39 15.83
CA GLY A 320 2.40 9.77 16.80
C GLY A 320 3.77 9.39 16.24
N ALA A 321 3.94 9.34 14.92
CA ALA A 321 5.14 8.83 14.26
C ALA A 321 6.46 9.48 14.74
N PRO A 322 6.58 10.82 14.93
CA PRO A 322 7.82 11.43 15.40
C PRO A 322 8.27 10.91 16.77
N PHE A 323 7.32 10.60 17.65
CA PHE A 323 7.59 10.04 18.96
C PHE A 323 7.93 8.54 18.88
N VAL A 324 7.14 7.77 18.15
CA VAL A 324 7.30 6.32 18.00
C VAL A 324 8.58 5.95 17.24
N THR A 325 8.97 6.74 16.24
CA THR A 325 10.21 6.55 15.47
C THR A 325 11.45 6.51 16.37
N LYS A 326 11.49 7.32 17.45
CA LYS A 326 12.57 7.26 18.43
C LYS A 326 12.64 5.91 19.15
N ALA A 327 11.51 5.31 19.45
CA ALA A 327 11.44 3.99 20.06
C ALA A 327 11.86 2.90 19.07
N LEU A 328 11.37 2.94 17.82
CA LEU A 328 11.74 2.00 16.76
C LEU A 328 13.27 1.97 16.57
N ARG A 329 13.90 3.15 16.41
CA ARG A 329 15.38 3.26 16.33
C ARG A 329 16.08 2.68 17.56
N ARG A 330 15.56 3.00 18.74
CA ARG A 330 16.16 2.57 20.01
C ARG A 330 16.15 1.06 20.15
N TYR A 331 15.12 0.38 19.69
CA TYR A 331 14.95 -1.05 19.82
C TYR A 331 15.38 -1.86 18.58
N GLY A 332 16.09 -1.22 17.63
CA GLY A 332 16.81 -1.89 16.56
C GLY A 332 16.00 -2.23 15.31
N VAL A 333 14.86 -1.56 15.11
CA VAL A 333 14.16 -1.61 13.80
C VAL A 333 15.03 -0.93 12.75
N ARG A 334 15.07 -1.47 11.53
CA ARG A 334 15.84 -0.93 10.39
C ARG A 334 15.27 0.41 9.94
N PHE A 335 16.15 1.28 9.43
CA PHE A 335 15.78 2.56 8.86
C PHE A 335 16.55 2.83 7.58
N ASN A 336 15.80 3.13 6.49
CA ASN A 336 16.37 3.58 5.23
C ASN A 336 17.48 2.67 4.69
N ASP A 337 17.30 1.35 4.84
CA ASP A 337 18.23 0.37 4.31
C ASP A 337 18.00 0.20 2.80
N PHE A 338 18.50 1.14 2.01
CA PHE A 338 18.39 1.11 0.55
C PHE A 338 19.20 -0.01 -0.11
N ALA A 339 20.16 -0.60 0.62
CA ALA A 339 20.87 -1.77 0.12
C ALA A 339 19.92 -2.97 -0.02
N SER A 340 18.92 -3.08 0.85
CA SER A 340 17.88 -4.10 0.77
C SER A 340 17.05 -4.02 -0.52
N MET A 341 16.96 -2.86 -1.15
CA MET A 341 16.26 -2.69 -2.43
C MET A 341 16.95 -3.47 -3.57
N ARG A 342 18.25 -3.67 -3.48
CA ARG A 342 19.04 -4.39 -4.49
C ARG A 342 19.07 -5.90 -4.27
N GLN A 343 18.65 -6.38 -3.11
CA GLN A 343 18.65 -7.79 -2.76
C GLN A 343 17.23 -8.34 -2.86
N ALA A 344 17.14 -9.65 -3.12
CA ALA A 344 15.89 -10.35 -2.86
C ALA A 344 15.60 -10.22 -1.38
N ASN A 345 14.46 -9.68 -1.03
CA ASN A 345 13.98 -9.79 0.35
C ASN A 345 13.75 -11.28 0.56
N ALA A 346 14.51 -11.84 1.43
CA ALA A 346 14.46 -13.27 1.58
C ALA A 346 13.36 -13.69 2.55
N TYR A 347 12.21 -13.96 2.00
CA TYR A 347 11.53 -15.15 2.43
C TYR A 347 11.99 -16.22 1.44
N GLN A 348 12.62 -17.26 1.88
CA GLN A 348 12.95 -18.47 1.10
C GLN A 348 13.08 -18.29 -0.42
N THR A 349 14.17 -17.76 -0.87
CA THR A 349 14.55 -17.83 -2.27
C THR A 349 15.25 -19.14 -2.61
N ASN A 350 15.82 -19.82 -1.61
CA ASN A 350 16.62 -21.01 -1.80
C ASN A 350 16.03 -22.16 -1.01
N GLY A 351 15.18 -22.94 -1.67
CA GLY A 351 14.91 -24.30 -1.25
C GLY A 351 14.11 -24.47 0.05
N GLU A 352 13.55 -25.54 0.14
CA GLU A 352 12.62 -26.15 1.06
C GLU A 352 13.00 -26.20 2.55
N THR A 353 14.00 -25.46 2.99
CA THR A 353 14.49 -25.52 4.36
C THR A 353 13.83 -24.43 5.21
N GLY A 354 12.86 -24.81 6.01
CA GLY A 354 12.53 -24.07 7.20
C GLY A 354 11.09 -23.63 7.41
N LEU A 355 10.14 -24.04 6.58
CA LEU A 355 8.75 -24.03 7.00
C LEU A 355 8.38 -25.39 7.58
N ALA A 356 8.93 -25.66 8.73
CA ALA A 356 8.28 -26.61 9.62
C ALA A 356 6.85 -26.08 9.81
N SER A 357 5.89 -26.88 9.39
CA SER A 357 4.47 -26.76 9.63
C SER A 357 4.16 -26.03 10.95
N VAL A 358 3.76 -24.78 10.86
CA VAL A 358 3.01 -24.16 11.93
C VAL A 358 1.56 -24.58 11.66
N HIS A 359 1.15 -25.66 12.31
CA HIS A 359 -0.23 -26.05 12.46
C HIS A 359 -0.95 -25.14 13.45
#